data_ad2b563834860b2b8add94fc442c5059
#
_entry.id   ad2b563834860b2b8add94fc442c5059
#
_cell.length_a   1.000
_cell.length_b   1.000
_cell.length_c   1.000
_cell.angle_alpha   90.00
_cell.angle_beta   90.00
_cell.angle_gamma   90.00
#
_symmetry.space_group_name_H-M   'P 1'
#
loop_
_entity.id
_entity.type
_entity.pdbx_description
1 polymer ?
#
loop_
_entity_poly.entity_id
_entity_poly.type
_entity_poly.pdbx_seq_one_letter_code
_entity_poly.pdbx_strand_id
1 'polypeptide(L)'
;MYITGQPDREPLKNGGNLAQYGTGLHAFVATLSALYCAQTMGIGQQVDISIMECVASIIETQDMAWIYQGEVRKRTGQGTRFGWGPTPAKDGFVSVALNPPRRVAQALPKLVGDPALEDPKFFGRARTPEVAEELERIVRPWFAEHEKEEIYHAAQRLGMPVGYLANAADLFKSPQLKAREFFTEVDHPLAGKLAYPTSGVKMSETPWQVGRAPLLGEHNEEIYCGRLGYTKEDLLRLKERGVI
;
A
#
# COMPACT_ATOMS: atom_id res chain seq x y z
N MET A 1 9.91 -12.45 -1.32
CA MET A 1 9.66 -13.40 -2.41
C MET A 1 9.53 -14.86 -1.93
N TYR A 2 10.43 -15.40 -1.11
CA TYR A 2 10.39 -16.80 -0.68
C TYR A 2 9.03 -17.23 -0.07
N ILE A 3 8.37 -16.34 0.69
CA ILE A 3 7.10 -16.56 1.38
C ILE A 3 5.86 -16.13 0.56
N THR A 4 6.03 -15.64 -0.66
CA THR A 4 4.95 -15.10 -1.48
C THR A 4 4.70 -16.00 -2.70
N GLY A 5 3.46 -16.37 -2.92
CA GLY A 5 3.03 -17.21 -4.04
C GLY A 5 2.46 -18.55 -3.63
N GLN A 6 2.15 -19.39 -4.61
CA GLN A 6 1.64 -20.75 -4.40
C GLN A 6 2.76 -21.69 -3.95
N PRO A 7 2.47 -22.69 -3.11
CA PRO A 7 3.48 -23.64 -2.60
C PRO A 7 4.17 -24.44 -3.70
N ASP A 8 3.44 -24.79 -4.74
CA ASP A 8 3.80 -25.64 -5.87
C ASP A 8 4.37 -24.86 -7.07
N ARG A 9 4.51 -23.54 -6.95
CA ARG A 9 5.03 -22.66 -8.00
C ARG A 9 6.24 -21.88 -7.51
N GLU A 10 6.90 -21.21 -8.45
CA GLU A 10 7.99 -20.29 -8.17
C GLU A 10 7.54 -19.11 -7.27
N PRO A 11 8.47 -18.54 -6.49
CA PRO A 11 8.19 -17.36 -5.67
C PRO A 11 7.70 -16.17 -6.51
N LEU A 12 6.63 -15.53 -6.09
CA LEU A 12 6.13 -14.33 -6.75
C LEU A 12 6.87 -13.08 -6.26
N LYS A 13 7.24 -12.22 -7.21
CA LYS A 13 7.65 -10.85 -6.94
C LYS A 13 6.40 -9.99 -6.73
N ASN A 14 6.41 -9.15 -5.70
CA ASN A 14 5.37 -8.13 -5.54
C ASN A 14 5.35 -7.19 -6.74
N GLY A 15 4.15 -6.72 -7.11
CA GLY A 15 4.00 -5.74 -8.19
C GLY A 15 4.71 -4.42 -7.85
N GLY A 16 5.17 -3.72 -8.88
CA GLY A 16 5.89 -2.46 -8.75
C GLY A 16 7.27 -2.61 -8.10
N ASN A 17 7.75 -1.51 -7.50
CA ASN A 17 9.06 -1.38 -6.88
C ASN A 17 8.97 -1.29 -5.35
N LEU A 18 8.22 -2.20 -4.72
CA LEU A 18 7.93 -2.17 -3.28
C LEU A 18 9.20 -2.11 -2.41
N ALA A 19 10.25 -2.85 -2.80
CA ALA A 19 11.54 -2.83 -2.09
C ALA A 19 12.18 -1.44 -2.11
N GLN A 20 12.20 -0.78 -3.27
CA GLN A 20 12.75 0.56 -3.44
C GLN A 20 11.91 1.61 -2.69
N TYR A 21 10.59 1.53 -2.73
CA TYR A 21 9.72 2.43 -1.97
C TYR A 21 9.92 2.28 -0.47
N GLY A 22 9.97 1.04 0.04
CA GLY A 22 10.27 0.79 1.45
C GLY A 22 11.63 1.33 1.86
N THR A 23 12.66 1.06 1.07
CA THR A 23 14.02 1.58 1.30
C THR A 23 14.06 3.11 1.25
N GLY A 24 13.35 3.74 0.30
CA GLY A 24 13.25 5.19 0.21
C GLY A 24 12.64 5.83 1.47
N LEU A 25 11.64 5.18 2.08
CA LEU A 25 11.08 5.63 3.36
C LEU A 25 12.10 5.52 4.51
N HIS A 26 12.86 4.42 4.59
CA HIS A 26 13.94 4.29 5.58
C HIS A 26 15.03 5.36 5.36
N ALA A 27 15.42 5.59 4.11
CA ALA A 27 16.41 6.62 3.77
C ALA A 27 15.92 8.02 4.16
N PHE A 28 14.66 8.33 3.92
CA PHE A 28 14.06 9.61 4.32
C PHE A 28 14.11 9.82 5.85
N VAL A 29 13.68 8.82 6.62
CA VAL A 29 13.71 8.88 8.09
C VAL A 29 15.14 9.02 8.60
N ALA A 30 16.09 8.23 8.09
CA ALA A 30 17.49 8.29 8.48
C ALA A 30 18.13 9.64 8.14
N THR A 31 17.83 10.20 6.95
CA THR A 31 18.32 11.52 6.52
C THR A 31 17.79 12.63 7.42
N LEU A 32 16.50 12.63 7.76
CA LEU A 32 15.93 13.61 8.68
C LEU A 32 16.53 13.49 10.09
N SER A 33 16.76 12.26 10.56
CA SER A 33 17.42 12.02 11.86
C SER A 33 18.86 12.55 11.86
N ALA A 34 19.62 12.31 10.80
CA ALA A 34 20.98 12.84 10.66
C ALA A 34 21.01 14.37 10.57
N LEU A 35 20.06 14.97 9.83
CA LEU A 35 19.91 16.43 9.75
C LEU A 35 19.58 17.03 11.12
N TYR A 36 18.66 16.41 11.86
CA TYR A 36 18.33 16.84 13.21
C TYR A 36 19.55 16.80 14.16
N CYS A 37 20.34 15.71 14.12
CA CYS A 37 21.58 15.61 14.86
C CYS A 37 22.59 16.71 14.45
N ALA A 38 22.75 16.98 13.16
CA ALA A 38 23.63 18.03 12.66
C ALA A 38 23.22 19.42 13.17
N GLN A 39 21.91 19.71 13.17
CA GLN A 39 21.39 21.01 13.63
C GLN A 39 21.43 21.19 15.14
N THR A 40 21.15 20.12 15.91
CA THR A 40 21.05 20.23 17.38
C THR A 40 22.34 19.94 18.11
N MET A 41 23.18 19.06 17.57
CA MET A 41 24.40 18.56 18.20
C MET A 41 25.69 18.96 17.46
N GLY A 42 25.57 19.54 16.26
CA GLY A 42 26.72 19.88 15.42
C GLY A 42 27.42 18.66 14.78
N ILE A 43 26.78 17.48 14.79
CA ILE A 43 27.39 16.24 14.32
C ILE A 43 26.86 15.92 12.91
N GLY A 44 27.69 16.17 11.90
CA GLY A 44 27.47 15.68 10.54
C GLY A 44 27.90 14.22 10.39
N GLN A 45 27.18 13.42 9.61
CA GLN A 45 27.46 12.00 9.44
C GLN A 45 27.06 11.48 8.04
N GLN A 46 27.72 10.43 7.60
CA GLN A 46 27.32 9.68 6.44
C GLN A 46 26.18 8.74 6.83
N VAL A 47 25.19 8.61 5.94
CA VAL A 47 24.08 7.66 6.07
C VAL A 47 24.20 6.64 4.94
N ASP A 48 24.38 5.37 5.29
CA ASP A 48 24.40 4.24 4.37
C ASP A 48 23.14 3.41 4.54
N ILE A 49 22.45 3.09 3.43
CA ILE A 49 21.15 2.39 3.42
C ILE A 49 21.21 1.18 2.51
N SER A 50 21.03 0.01 3.08
CA SER A 50 20.97 -1.26 2.36
C SER A 50 19.53 -1.62 2.02
N ILE A 51 19.21 -1.81 0.74
CA ILE A 51 17.90 -2.29 0.27
C ILE A 51 17.57 -3.66 0.88
N MET A 52 18.56 -4.56 0.93
CA MET A 52 18.38 -5.90 1.46
C MET A 52 17.99 -5.88 2.95
N GLU A 53 18.67 -5.08 3.75
CA GLU A 53 18.40 -4.96 5.20
C GLU A 53 17.04 -4.30 5.46
N CYS A 54 16.69 -3.24 4.71
CA CYS A 54 15.37 -2.63 4.78
C CYS A 54 14.25 -3.63 4.46
N VAL A 55 14.42 -4.45 3.42
CA VAL A 55 13.44 -5.49 3.08
C VAL A 55 13.40 -6.60 4.12
N ALA A 56 14.55 -7.02 4.67
CA ALA A 56 14.61 -8.01 5.73
C ALA A 56 13.88 -7.52 7.00
N SER A 57 14.02 -6.24 7.36
CA SER A 57 13.38 -5.68 8.55
C SER A 57 11.85 -5.67 8.52
N ILE A 58 11.22 -5.76 7.33
CA ILE A 58 9.76 -5.77 7.17
C ILE A 58 9.15 -7.18 6.95
N ILE A 59 9.95 -8.24 7.08
CA ILE A 59 9.45 -9.63 6.94
C ILE A 59 8.61 -10.07 8.14
N GLU A 60 8.63 -9.31 9.23
CA GLU A 60 7.82 -9.50 10.46
C GLU A 60 7.99 -10.87 11.12
N THR A 61 6.93 -11.70 11.02
CA THR A 61 6.82 -12.98 11.76
C THR A 61 7.75 -14.10 11.26
N GLN A 62 8.37 -13.94 10.11
CA GLN A 62 9.23 -15.00 9.54
C GLN A 62 10.54 -15.12 10.31
N ASP A 63 11.15 -13.97 10.61
CA ASP A 63 12.39 -13.91 11.38
C ASP A 63 12.14 -14.43 12.81
N MET A 64 11.02 -14.05 13.41
CA MET A 64 10.62 -14.52 14.74
C MET A 64 10.40 -16.03 14.76
N ALA A 65 9.82 -16.61 13.71
CA ALA A 65 9.64 -18.06 13.61
C ALA A 65 10.99 -18.81 13.60
N TRP A 66 11.98 -18.29 12.88
CA TRP A 66 13.32 -18.86 12.89
C TRP A 66 14.03 -18.66 14.22
N ILE A 67 14.04 -17.42 14.75
CA ILE A 67 14.76 -17.10 16.00
C ILE A 67 14.24 -17.89 17.20
N TYR A 68 12.92 -18.00 17.35
CA TYR A 68 12.32 -18.62 18.54
C TYR A 68 11.98 -20.11 18.38
N GLN A 69 11.78 -20.59 17.16
CA GLN A 69 11.26 -21.93 16.90
C GLN A 69 12.17 -22.77 15.98
N GLY A 70 13.18 -22.16 15.34
CA GLY A 70 13.99 -22.81 14.31
C GLY A 70 13.16 -23.18 13.06
N GLU A 71 11.99 -22.58 12.86
CA GLU A 71 11.06 -22.92 11.79
C GLU A 71 11.29 -22.05 10.55
N VAL A 72 11.55 -22.69 9.40
CA VAL A 72 11.52 -22.02 8.10
C VAL A 72 10.10 -22.08 7.54
N ARG A 73 9.35 -21.01 7.66
CA ARG A 73 7.99 -20.93 7.13
C ARG A 73 7.99 -20.94 5.62
N LYS A 74 7.16 -21.81 5.06
CA LYS A 74 6.99 -21.97 3.61
C LYS A 74 5.86 -21.09 3.09
N ARG A 75 5.78 -20.94 1.77
CA ARG A 75 4.61 -20.36 1.11
C ARG A 75 3.38 -21.20 1.41
N THR A 76 2.31 -20.57 1.82
CA THR A 76 1.02 -21.23 2.07
C THR A 76 0.03 -21.02 0.93
N GLY A 77 0.44 -20.31 -0.11
CA GLY A 77 -0.41 -19.92 -1.21
C GLY A 77 -1.25 -18.68 -0.89
N GLN A 78 -2.00 -18.23 -1.87
CA GLN A 78 -3.13 -17.36 -1.59
C GLN A 78 -4.13 -18.22 -0.83
N GLY A 79 -4.29 -17.93 0.45
CA GLY A 79 -5.18 -18.69 1.28
C GLY A 79 -6.55 -18.69 0.67
N THR A 80 -7.03 -19.85 0.27
CA THR A 80 -8.43 -20.07 -0.06
C THR A 80 -9.28 -20.03 1.20
N ARG A 81 -8.65 -19.92 2.37
CA ARG A 81 -9.32 -19.93 3.66
C ARG A 81 -9.83 -18.54 4.01
N PHE A 82 -11.10 -18.46 4.28
CA PHE A 82 -11.75 -17.25 4.80
C PHE A 82 -10.95 -16.62 5.96
N GLY A 83 -10.64 -15.33 5.82
CA GLY A 83 -9.85 -14.60 6.81
C GLY A 83 -8.33 -14.64 6.67
N TRP A 84 -7.81 -15.27 5.60
CA TRP A 84 -6.36 -15.34 5.34
C TRP A 84 -5.95 -14.90 3.92
N GLY A 85 -6.87 -14.31 3.18
CA GLY A 85 -6.59 -13.87 1.83
C GLY A 85 -7.80 -13.21 1.19
N PRO A 86 -7.72 -12.88 -0.11
CA PRO A 86 -8.84 -12.34 -0.84
C PRO A 86 -10.00 -13.32 -0.87
N THR A 87 -11.16 -12.88 -0.40
CA THR A 87 -12.43 -13.61 -0.48
C THR A 87 -13.19 -13.08 -1.70
N PRO A 88 -13.63 -13.95 -2.64
CA PRO A 88 -14.42 -13.52 -3.77
C PRO A 88 -15.74 -12.86 -3.34
N ALA A 89 -16.05 -11.74 -3.98
CA ALA A 89 -17.32 -11.03 -3.95
C ALA A 89 -17.92 -11.01 -5.35
N LYS A 90 -19.16 -10.57 -5.51
CA LYS A 90 -19.86 -10.53 -6.79
C LYS A 90 -19.12 -9.76 -7.90
N ASP A 91 -18.45 -8.66 -7.54
CA ASP A 91 -17.78 -7.72 -8.45
C ASP A 91 -16.26 -7.58 -8.21
N GLY A 92 -15.67 -8.52 -7.47
CA GLY A 92 -14.24 -8.48 -7.16
C GLY A 92 -13.87 -9.27 -5.92
N PHE A 93 -13.10 -8.67 -5.03
CA PHE A 93 -12.61 -9.34 -3.83
C PHE A 93 -12.69 -8.43 -2.60
N VAL A 94 -12.89 -9.05 -1.45
CA VAL A 94 -12.74 -8.41 -0.14
C VAL A 94 -11.65 -9.12 0.67
N SER A 95 -11.02 -8.40 1.57
CA SER A 95 -10.11 -8.95 2.57
C SER A 95 -10.78 -8.89 3.93
N VAL A 96 -10.86 -10.03 4.59
CA VAL A 96 -11.47 -10.16 5.92
C VAL A 96 -10.39 -10.51 6.91
N ALA A 97 -10.21 -9.73 7.97
CA ALA A 97 -9.34 -10.09 9.07
C ALA A 97 -10.16 -10.77 10.18
N LEU A 98 -9.81 -12.01 10.51
CA LEU A 98 -10.46 -12.76 11.61
C LEU A 98 -9.87 -12.42 12.98
N ASN A 99 -9.26 -11.27 13.15
CA ASN A 99 -8.64 -10.83 14.39
C ASN A 99 -9.17 -9.42 14.75
N PRO A 100 -9.64 -9.16 15.97
CA PRO A 100 -9.72 -10.10 17.12
C PRO A 100 -10.87 -11.10 16.97
N PRO A 101 -10.64 -12.38 17.29
CA PRO A 101 -11.62 -13.46 17.07
C PRO A 101 -12.98 -13.21 17.72
N ARG A 102 -12.99 -12.67 18.92
CA ARG A 102 -14.23 -12.39 19.67
C ARG A 102 -15.16 -11.41 18.93
N ARG A 103 -14.60 -10.36 18.35
CA ARG A 103 -15.38 -9.37 17.59
C ARG A 103 -15.97 -9.98 16.32
N VAL A 104 -15.17 -10.77 15.63
CA VAL A 104 -15.61 -11.44 14.39
C VAL A 104 -16.66 -12.50 14.70
N ALA A 105 -16.51 -13.28 15.78
CA ALA A 105 -17.49 -14.25 16.24
C ALA A 105 -18.88 -13.63 16.51
N GLN A 106 -18.91 -12.39 16.98
CA GLN A 106 -20.18 -11.67 17.22
C GLN A 106 -20.76 -11.01 15.97
N ALA A 107 -19.92 -10.65 15.03
CA ALA A 107 -20.29 -9.88 13.83
C ALA A 107 -20.63 -10.76 12.63
N LEU A 108 -19.87 -11.84 12.42
CA LEU A 108 -20.01 -12.67 11.23
C LEU A 108 -21.37 -13.38 11.10
N PRO A 109 -21.97 -13.96 12.16
CA PRO A 109 -23.32 -14.51 12.10
C PRO A 109 -24.37 -13.47 11.69
N LYS A 110 -24.24 -12.25 12.17
CA LYS A 110 -25.14 -11.13 11.83
C LYS A 110 -24.92 -10.61 10.41
N LEU A 111 -23.69 -10.62 9.94
CA LEU A 111 -23.34 -10.20 8.58
C LEU A 111 -23.91 -11.17 7.54
N VAL A 112 -23.70 -12.46 7.76
CA VAL A 112 -24.12 -13.52 6.84
C VAL A 112 -25.59 -13.92 7.04
N GLY A 113 -26.12 -13.72 8.26
CA GLY A 113 -27.48 -14.12 8.62
C GLY A 113 -27.63 -15.62 8.91
N ASP A 114 -26.53 -16.32 9.20
CA ASP A 114 -26.55 -17.76 9.49
C ASP A 114 -26.17 -18.04 10.96
N PRO A 115 -27.12 -18.55 11.78
CA PRO A 115 -26.86 -18.88 13.20
C PRO A 115 -25.79 -19.97 13.41
N ALA A 116 -25.56 -20.83 12.44
CA ALA A 116 -24.51 -21.85 12.53
C ALA A 116 -23.12 -21.24 12.80
N LEU A 117 -22.91 -19.99 12.37
CA LEU A 117 -21.68 -19.23 12.61
C LEU A 117 -21.48 -18.76 14.05
N GLU A 118 -22.43 -18.98 14.95
CA GLU A 118 -22.29 -18.69 16.38
C GLU A 118 -21.44 -19.74 17.11
N ASP A 119 -21.18 -20.89 16.49
CA ASP A 119 -20.39 -21.96 17.09
C ASP A 119 -18.93 -21.49 17.34
N PRO A 120 -18.46 -21.55 18.62
CA PRO A 120 -17.10 -21.15 18.99
C PRO A 120 -15.97 -21.85 18.23
N LYS A 121 -16.22 -23.03 17.67
CA LYS A 121 -15.23 -23.78 16.89
C LYS A 121 -14.65 -22.96 15.72
N PHE A 122 -15.43 -22.04 15.15
CA PHE A 122 -14.99 -21.20 14.02
C PHE A 122 -14.00 -20.09 14.40
N PHE A 123 -13.88 -19.76 15.69
CA PHE A 123 -13.11 -18.59 16.15
C PHE A 123 -11.96 -18.94 17.09
N GLY A 124 -11.61 -20.23 17.20
CA GLY A 124 -10.45 -20.70 17.96
C GLY A 124 -9.12 -20.21 17.36
N ARG A 125 -8.05 -20.20 18.21
CA ARG A 125 -6.69 -19.84 17.78
C ARG A 125 -6.13 -20.76 16.69
N ALA A 126 -6.49 -22.03 16.74
CA ALA A 126 -6.11 -23.03 15.74
C ALA A 126 -7.38 -23.75 15.28
N ARG A 127 -7.76 -23.52 14.03
CA ARG A 127 -8.84 -24.26 13.38
C ARG A 127 -8.27 -25.44 12.62
N THR A 128 -8.90 -26.61 12.76
CA THR A 128 -8.54 -27.73 11.91
C THR A 128 -8.93 -27.45 10.45
N PRO A 129 -8.34 -28.14 9.48
CA PRO A 129 -8.74 -27.99 8.08
C PRO A 129 -10.23 -28.19 7.85
N GLU A 130 -10.84 -29.16 8.50
CA GLU A 130 -12.26 -29.52 8.37
C GLU A 130 -13.16 -28.36 8.87
N VAL A 131 -12.84 -27.74 10.00
CA VAL A 131 -13.56 -26.58 10.53
C VAL A 131 -13.39 -25.37 9.63
N ALA A 132 -12.22 -25.19 9.01
CA ALA A 132 -12.01 -24.11 8.05
C ALA A 132 -12.83 -24.30 6.77
N GLU A 133 -12.92 -25.53 6.25
CA GLU A 133 -13.73 -25.87 5.09
C GLU A 133 -15.23 -25.72 5.37
N GLU A 134 -15.66 -26.09 6.57
CA GLU A 134 -17.05 -25.90 6.99
C GLU A 134 -17.41 -24.40 7.04
N LEU A 135 -16.55 -23.56 7.63
CA LEU A 135 -16.72 -22.12 7.63
C LEU A 135 -16.82 -21.55 6.23
N GLU A 136 -15.92 -21.93 5.33
CA GLU A 136 -15.91 -21.52 3.94
C GLU A 136 -17.24 -21.85 3.23
N ARG A 137 -17.76 -23.05 3.43
CA ARG A 137 -19.01 -23.52 2.81
C ARG A 137 -20.19 -22.67 3.24
N ILE A 138 -20.20 -22.18 4.48
CA ILE A 138 -21.28 -21.32 5.00
C ILE A 138 -21.14 -19.88 4.48
N VAL A 139 -19.92 -19.31 4.53
CA VAL A 139 -19.74 -17.87 4.27
C VAL A 139 -19.63 -17.54 2.78
N ARG A 140 -19.00 -18.41 1.99
CA ARG A 140 -18.67 -18.14 0.59
C ARG A 140 -19.88 -17.80 -0.30
N PRO A 141 -21.04 -18.49 -0.22
CA PRO A 141 -22.21 -18.15 -1.02
C PRO A 141 -22.66 -16.71 -0.78
N TRP A 142 -22.76 -16.30 0.47
CA TRP A 142 -23.20 -14.95 0.81
C TRP A 142 -22.24 -13.89 0.24
N PHE A 143 -20.92 -14.07 0.40
CA PHE A 143 -19.94 -13.14 -0.15
C PHE A 143 -19.99 -13.07 -1.69
N ALA A 144 -20.19 -14.20 -2.37
CA ALA A 144 -20.27 -14.26 -3.82
C ALA A 144 -21.52 -13.56 -4.40
N GLU A 145 -22.59 -13.43 -3.63
CA GLU A 145 -23.84 -12.78 -4.04
C GLU A 145 -23.85 -11.27 -3.81
N HIS A 146 -22.96 -10.75 -2.95
CA HIS A 146 -22.94 -9.33 -2.58
C HIS A 146 -21.76 -8.59 -3.21
N GLU A 147 -21.98 -7.30 -3.51
CA GLU A 147 -20.92 -6.43 -4.04
C GLU A 147 -19.89 -6.10 -2.96
N LYS A 148 -18.63 -5.96 -3.34
CA LYS A 148 -17.51 -5.72 -2.41
C LYS A 148 -17.69 -4.48 -1.53
N GLU A 149 -18.26 -3.40 -2.06
CA GLU A 149 -18.51 -2.17 -1.31
C GLU A 149 -19.69 -2.35 -0.33
N GLU A 150 -20.73 -3.08 -0.72
CA GLU A 150 -21.84 -3.46 0.17
C GLU A 150 -21.34 -4.27 1.36
N ILE A 151 -20.54 -5.32 1.10
CA ILE A 151 -19.91 -6.15 2.14
C ILE A 151 -19.08 -5.28 3.09
N TYR A 152 -18.25 -4.39 2.55
CA TYR A 152 -17.42 -3.49 3.33
C TYR A 152 -18.25 -2.64 4.29
N HIS A 153 -19.28 -1.96 3.80
CA HIS A 153 -20.12 -1.11 4.64
C HIS A 153 -20.96 -1.90 5.67
N ALA A 154 -21.48 -3.07 5.28
CA ALA A 154 -22.21 -3.93 6.20
C ALA A 154 -21.32 -4.43 7.35
N ALA A 155 -20.10 -4.87 7.02
CA ALA A 155 -19.10 -5.31 7.99
C ALA A 155 -18.64 -4.18 8.91
N GLN A 156 -18.41 -2.98 8.40
CA GLN A 156 -18.07 -1.81 9.20
C GLN A 156 -19.12 -1.47 10.23
N ARG A 157 -20.42 -1.49 9.87
CA ARG A 157 -21.51 -1.24 10.82
C ARG A 157 -21.51 -2.21 11.99
N LEU A 158 -20.99 -3.42 11.78
CA LEU A 158 -20.85 -4.45 12.82
C LEU A 158 -19.48 -4.40 13.52
N GLY A 159 -18.61 -3.44 13.19
CA GLY A 159 -17.26 -3.32 13.74
C GLY A 159 -16.32 -4.45 13.31
N MET A 160 -16.62 -5.13 12.20
CA MET A 160 -15.79 -6.19 11.64
C MET A 160 -14.72 -5.61 10.71
N PRO A 161 -13.46 -6.01 10.85
CA PRO A 161 -12.37 -5.50 10.01
C PRO A 161 -12.41 -6.17 8.63
N VAL A 162 -13.06 -5.52 7.70
CA VAL A 162 -13.14 -5.91 6.29
C VAL A 162 -12.70 -4.74 5.43
N GLY A 163 -11.94 -5.02 4.38
CA GLY A 163 -11.59 -4.09 3.33
C GLY A 163 -11.93 -4.67 1.96
N TYR A 164 -12.34 -3.86 1.00
CA TYR A 164 -12.45 -4.32 -0.37
C TYR A 164 -11.16 -4.06 -1.16
N LEU A 165 -10.85 -4.93 -2.11
CA LEU A 165 -9.72 -4.77 -3.00
C LEU A 165 -10.10 -3.80 -4.11
N ALA A 166 -9.67 -2.55 -3.94
CA ALA A 166 -9.96 -1.48 -4.88
C ALA A 166 -9.07 -1.57 -6.13
N ASN A 167 -9.66 -1.46 -7.29
CA ASN A 167 -8.94 -1.16 -8.53
C ASN A 167 -8.76 0.37 -8.71
N ALA A 168 -8.07 0.79 -9.76
CA ALA A 168 -7.82 2.23 -9.99
C ALA A 168 -9.13 3.04 -10.11
N ALA A 169 -10.15 2.50 -10.78
CA ALA A 169 -11.43 3.20 -10.93
C ALA A 169 -12.17 3.36 -9.58
N ASP A 170 -12.06 2.35 -8.71
CA ASP A 170 -12.63 2.41 -7.36
C ASP A 170 -11.96 3.50 -6.52
N LEU A 171 -10.63 3.68 -6.64
CA LEU A 171 -9.92 4.75 -5.93
C LEU A 171 -10.43 6.13 -6.33
N PHE A 172 -10.63 6.41 -7.62
CA PHE A 172 -11.18 7.68 -8.09
C PHE A 172 -12.64 7.93 -7.65
N LYS A 173 -13.41 6.88 -7.43
CA LYS A 173 -14.79 6.96 -6.94
C LYS A 173 -14.88 7.06 -5.41
N SER A 174 -13.83 6.70 -4.68
CA SER A 174 -13.82 6.59 -3.22
C SER A 174 -14.25 7.89 -2.54
N PRO A 175 -15.35 7.89 -1.73
CA PRO A 175 -15.76 9.05 -0.96
C PRO A 175 -14.68 9.51 0.05
N GLN A 176 -13.95 8.56 0.63
CA GLN A 176 -12.87 8.83 1.56
C GLN A 176 -11.71 9.58 0.88
N LEU A 177 -11.28 9.14 -0.30
CA LEU A 177 -10.20 9.81 -1.02
C LEU A 177 -10.63 11.19 -1.54
N LYS A 178 -11.90 11.37 -1.90
CA LYS A 178 -12.47 12.67 -2.24
C LYS A 178 -12.50 13.60 -1.03
N ALA A 179 -12.99 13.14 0.13
CA ALA A 179 -13.03 13.93 1.37
C ALA A 179 -11.63 14.32 1.86
N ARG A 180 -10.61 13.51 1.55
CA ARG A 180 -9.21 13.80 1.84
C ARG A 180 -8.51 14.61 0.75
N GLU A 181 -9.20 14.97 -0.34
CA GLU A 181 -8.61 15.68 -1.48
C GLU A 181 -7.33 15.00 -1.97
N PHE A 182 -7.39 13.64 -2.07
CA PHE A 182 -6.22 12.86 -2.45
C PHE A 182 -5.89 13.03 -3.93
N PHE A 183 -6.87 13.30 -4.78
CA PHE A 183 -6.67 13.63 -6.18
C PHE A 183 -6.91 15.13 -6.40
N THR A 184 -6.01 15.75 -7.17
CA THR A 184 -6.13 17.15 -7.61
C THR A 184 -6.03 17.23 -9.12
N GLU A 185 -6.76 18.18 -9.72
CA GLU A 185 -6.64 18.46 -11.15
C GLU A 185 -5.42 19.35 -11.41
N VAL A 186 -4.61 18.96 -12.38
CA VAL A 186 -3.47 19.72 -12.88
C VAL A 186 -3.67 19.94 -14.37
N ASP A 187 -3.63 21.22 -14.79
CA ASP A 187 -3.72 21.61 -16.19
C ASP A 187 -2.33 21.65 -16.81
N HIS A 188 -2.12 20.85 -17.84
CA HIS A 188 -0.86 20.77 -18.56
C HIS A 188 -1.08 21.22 -20.02
N PRO A 189 -0.25 22.15 -20.57
CA PRO A 189 -0.50 22.79 -21.86
C PRO A 189 -0.54 21.81 -23.04
N LEU A 190 0.09 20.65 -22.92
CA LEU A 190 0.08 19.62 -23.97
C LEU A 190 -0.82 18.43 -23.66
N ALA A 191 -0.97 18.06 -22.37
CA ALA A 191 -1.74 16.90 -21.95
C ALA A 191 -3.17 17.22 -21.53
N GLY A 192 -3.49 18.51 -21.36
CA GLY A 192 -4.78 18.97 -20.84
C GLY A 192 -4.94 18.73 -19.33
N LYS A 193 -6.17 18.79 -18.85
CA LYS A 193 -6.51 18.61 -17.43
C LYS A 193 -6.56 17.14 -17.07
N LEU A 194 -5.73 16.74 -16.12
CA LEU A 194 -5.65 15.38 -15.60
C LEU A 194 -5.66 15.39 -14.07
N ALA A 195 -6.25 14.37 -13.49
CA ALA A 195 -6.24 14.16 -12.04
C ALA A 195 -4.96 13.43 -11.60
N TYR A 196 -4.24 14.04 -10.67
CA TYR A 196 -2.99 13.51 -10.11
C TYR A 196 -3.17 13.17 -8.63
N PRO A 197 -2.56 12.08 -8.14
CA PRO A 197 -2.52 11.80 -6.71
C PRO A 197 -1.64 12.84 -6.00
N THR A 198 -2.10 13.28 -4.83
CA THR A 198 -1.35 14.16 -3.92
C THR A 198 -0.62 13.33 -2.85
N SER A 199 -0.19 13.97 -1.78
CA SER A 199 0.39 13.28 -0.62
C SER A 199 -0.69 12.66 0.26
N GLY A 200 -0.40 11.47 0.81
CA GLY A 200 -1.17 10.87 1.90
C GLY A 200 -1.02 11.62 3.24
N VAL A 201 -0.02 12.51 3.34
CA VAL A 201 0.25 13.33 4.53
C VAL A 201 -0.36 14.71 4.33
N LYS A 202 -1.12 15.18 5.31
CA LYS A 202 -1.68 16.55 5.36
C LYS A 202 -1.00 17.30 6.49
N MET A 203 -0.32 18.38 6.15
CA MET A 203 0.37 19.28 7.10
C MET A 203 -0.33 20.64 7.09
N SER A 204 -0.66 21.18 8.25
CA SER A 204 -1.44 22.40 8.38
C SER A 204 -0.69 23.65 7.88
N GLU A 205 0.61 23.73 8.22
CA GLU A 205 1.42 24.92 7.95
C GLU A 205 2.26 24.81 6.66
N THR A 206 2.56 23.58 6.24
CA THR A 206 3.33 23.29 5.03
C THR A 206 2.60 22.26 4.16
N PRO A 207 1.45 22.66 3.57
CA PRO A 207 0.66 21.73 2.77
C PRO A 207 1.41 21.28 1.52
N TRP A 208 1.15 20.06 1.11
CA TRP A 208 1.69 19.52 -0.14
C TRP A 208 1.15 20.32 -1.34
N GLN A 209 2.06 20.75 -2.21
CA GLN A 209 1.74 21.46 -3.44
C GLN A 209 2.04 20.58 -4.64
N VAL A 210 1.09 20.46 -5.55
CA VAL A 210 1.22 19.74 -6.82
C VAL A 210 1.19 20.77 -7.94
N GLY A 211 2.24 20.76 -8.75
CA GLY A 211 2.32 21.55 -9.97
C GLY A 211 2.43 20.66 -11.20
N ARG A 212 2.24 21.22 -12.37
CA ARG A 212 2.47 20.53 -13.63
C ARG A 212 3.95 20.23 -13.85
N ALA A 213 4.26 19.17 -14.59
CA ALA A 213 5.60 18.96 -15.09
C ALA A 213 5.99 20.10 -16.09
N PRO A 214 7.22 20.59 -16.05
CA PRO A 214 7.67 21.60 -17.01
C PRO A 214 7.78 20.98 -18.41
N LEU A 215 7.64 21.85 -19.42
CA LEU A 215 7.96 21.47 -20.79
C LEU A 215 9.48 21.31 -20.99
N LEU A 216 9.87 20.61 -22.03
CA LEU A 216 11.28 20.41 -22.33
C LEU A 216 11.98 21.77 -22.53
N GLY A 217 13.02 22.02 -21.73
CA GLY A 217 13.79 23.26 -21.77
C GLY A 217 13.09 24.51 -21.24
N GLU A 218 11.91 24.37 -20.64
CA GLU A 218 11.10 25.51 -20.14
C GLU A 218 11.87 26.45 -19.19
N HIS A 219 12.73 25.88 -18.36
CA HIS A 219 13.51 26.62 -17.37
C HIS A 219 14.96 26.89 -17.79
N ASN A 220 15.35 26.61 -19.05
CA ASN A 220 16.73 26.76 -19.49
C ASN A 220 17.24 28.21 -19.31
N GLU A 221 16.46 29.22 -19.68
CA GLU A 221 16.89 30.61 -19.51
C GLU A 221 16.98 31.00 -18.03
N GLU A 222 16.00 30.62 -17.20
CA GLU A 222 16.03 30.87 -15.76
C GLU A 222 17.28 30.27 -15.08
N ILE A 223 17.57 29.00 -15.40
CA ILE A 223 18.65 28.29 -14.73
C ILE A 223 20.02 28.70 -15.29
N TYR A 224 20.22 28.58 -16.60
CA TYR A 224 21.54 28.83 -17.17
C TYR A 224 21.91 30.30 -17.13
N CYS A 225 21.02 31.21 -17.55
CA CYS A 225 21.33 32.64 -17.50
C CYS A 225 21.13 33.21 -16.11
N GLY A 226 19.99 32.93 -15.47
CA GLY A 226 19.64 33.57 -14.21
C GLY A 226 20.44 33.08 -13.00
N ARG A 227 20.74 31.79 -12.91
CA ARG A 227 21.46 31.22 -11.75
C ARG A 227 22.92 30.91 -12.03
N LEU A 228 23.26 30.48 -13.25
CA LEU A 228 24.61 30.04 -13.58
C LEU A 228 25.42 31.06 -14.35
N GLY A 229 24.83 32.22 -14.75
CA GLY A 229 25.53 33.34 -15.36
C GLY A 229 25.92 33.14 -16.81
N TYR A 230 25.31 32.17 -17.51
CA TYR A 230 25.52 32.01 -18.97
C TYR A 230 24.86 33.16 -19.73
N THR A 231 25.41 33.47 -20.91
CA THR A 231 24.77 34.41 -21.82
C THR A 231 23.71 33.73 -22.70
N LYS A 232 22.84 34.51 -23.33
CA LYS A 232 21.85 33.97 -24.29
C LYS A 232 22.57 33.33 -25.51
N GLU A 233 23.72 33.88 -25.90
CA GLU A 233 24.57 33.35 -26.94
C GLU A 233 25.14 31.98 -26.57
N ASP A 234 25.49 31.78 -25.31
CA ASP A 234 25.95 30.47 -24.82
C ASP A 234 24.83 29.43 -24.89
N LEU A 235 23.58 29.83 -24.54
CA LEU A 235 22.41 28.96 -24.67
C LEU A 235 22.18 28.53 -26.12
N LEU A 236 22.28 29.47 -27.06
CA LEU A 236 22.14 29.18 -28.47
C LEU A 236 23.19 28.16 -28.95
N ARG A 237 24.46 28.34 -28.54
CA ARG A 237 25.54 27.39 -28.84
C ARG A 237 25.29 26.00 -28.23
N LEU A 238 24.78 25.95 -27.01
CA LEU A 238 24.45 24.67 -26.33
C LEU A 238 23.31 23.96 -27.07
N LYS A 239 22.29 24.71 -27.50
CA LYS A 239 21.17 24.20 -28.27
C LYS A 239 21.60 23.69 -29.63
N GLU A 240 22.44 24.44 -30.38
CA GLU A 240 22.99 24.03 -31.66
C GLU A 240 23.83 22.74 -31.57
N ARG A 241 24.47 22.51 -30.43
CA ARG A 241 25.24 21.29 -30.15
C ARG A 241 24.39 20.14 -29.60
N GLY A 242 23.10 20.33 -29.43
CA GLY A 242 22.19 19.32 -28.87
C GLY A 242 22.45 18.96 -27.42
N VAL A 243 23.01 19.89 -26.63
CA VAL A 243 23.28 19.70 -25.20
C VAL A 243 22.04 20.03 -24.35
N ILE A 244 21.26 21.02 -24.79
CA ILE A 244 20.02 21.46 -24.16
C ILE A 244 18.91 21.59 -25.18
#